data_c4629f95cb733a1891cc8aaf460c36ae
#
_entry.id   c4629f95cb733a1891cc8aaf460c36ae
#
_cell.length_a   1.000
_cell.length_b   1.000
_cell.length_c   1.000
_cell.angle_alpha   90.00
_cell.angle_beta   90.00
_cell.angle_gamma   90.00
#
_symmetry.space_group_name_H-M   'P 1'
#
loop_
_entity.id
_entity.type
_entity.pdbx_description
1 polymer ?
#
loop_
_entity_poly.entity_id
_entity_poly.type
_entity_poly.pdbx_seq_one_letter_code
_entity_poly.pdbx_strand_id
1 'polypeptide(L)'
;FIMPDKMSMEKIKALRAVGAKVVVTPTDVEPEDPRSYYSVSRRIAEETPNAFYANQYHNPSNPETHYKTTGPEIWEQTQGDFDVFVAGMGTGGTITGTGRYLKEKKPEMITVGVDPVGSLYYDYFKTGKLTEAHSYKVEGIGEDFLPSTMNFEYVDEVIRVTDKECFDMARRLVRHEGVLCGQSCGASVAGAVKYAEMMGRKM
;
A
#
# COMPACT_ATOMS: atom_id res chain seq x y z
N PHE A 1 -2.74 -4.35 18.81
CA PHE A 1 -2.33 -4.50 17.41
C PHE A 1 -2.02 -5.95 17.12
N ILE A 2 -2.47 -6.45 15.98
CA ILE A 2 -2.15 -7.78 15.49
C ILE A 2 -1.25 -7.61 14.27
N MET A 3 -0.13 -8.31 14.23
CA MET A 3 0.90 -8.13 13.21
C MET A 3 1.45 -9.49 12.78
N PRO A 4 1.64 -9.75 11.49
CA PRO A 4 2.34 -10.95 11.04
C PRO A 4 3.83 -10.92 11.42
N ASP A 5 4.43 -12.08 11.59
CA ASP A 5 5.80 -12.25 12.07
C ASP A 5 6.89 -11.76 11.09
N LYS A 6 6.52 -11.50 9.81
CA LYS A 6 7.40 -10.84 8.85
C LYS A 6 7.67 -9.36 9.15
N MET A 7 6.85 -8.74 10.02
CA MET A 7 6.99 -7.32 10.33
C MET A 7 8.24 -7.01 11.12
N SER A 8 8.86 -5.87 10.84
CA SER A 8 10.10 -5.46 11.48
C SER A 8 9.95 -5.31 13.00
N MET A 9 10.99 -5.71 13.74
CA MET A 9 11.02 -5.59 15.20
C MET A 9 10.92 -4.14 15.68
N GLU A 10 11.37 -3.17 14.86
CA GLU A 10 11.26 -1.74 15.15
C GLU A 10 9.80 -1.32 15.27
N LYS A 11 8.93 -1.77 14.37
CA LYS A 11 7.48 -1.48 14.42
C LYS A 11 6.85 -2.07 15.68
N ILE A 12 7.17 -3.33 15.99
CA ILE A 12 6.68 -4.00 17.21
C ILE A 12 7.15 -3.26 18.47
N LYS A 13 8.44 -2.89 18.54
CA LYS A 13 9.00 -2.17 19.68
C LYS A 13 8.39 -0.77 19.83
N ALA A 14 8.21 -0.04 18.72
CA ALA A 14 7.59 1.28 18.74
C ALA A 14 6.17 1.25 19.31
N LEU A 15 5.35 0.28 18.88
CA LEU A 15 4.00 0.10 19.41
C LEU A 15 4.00 -0.25 20.90
N ARG A 16 4.88 -1.16 21.32
CA ARG A 16 5.01 -1.54 22.72
C ARG A 16 5.51 -0.37 23.60
N ALA A 17 6.40 0.45 23.06
CA ALA A 17 6.95 1.61 23.79
C ALA A 17 5.87 2.65 24.15
N VAL A 18 4.81 2.76 23.36
CA VAL A 18 3.65 3.62 23.66
C VAL A 18 2.53 2.88 24.42
N GLY A 19 2.81 1.68 24.94
CA GLY A 19 1.89 0.93 25.80
C GLY A 19 0.90 0.03 25.04
N ALA A 20 1.02 -0.11 23.72
CA ALA A 20 0.15 -0.97 22.96
C ALA A 20 0.43 -2.46 23.20
N LYS A 21 -0.62 -3.28 23.28
CA LYS A 21 -0.50 -4.74 23.22
C LYS A 21 -0.29 -5.15 21.76
N VAL A 22 0.74 -5.97 21.51
CA VAL A 22 1.05 -6.50 20.18
C VAL A 22 0.99 -8.02 20.22
N VAL A 23 0.10 -8.58 19.40
CA VAL A 23 -0.02 -10.03 19.13
C VAL A 23 0.65 -10.31 17.80
N VAL A 24 1.60 -11.22 17.79
CA VAL A 24 2.30 -11.66 16.57
C VAL A 24 1.67 -12.95 16.08
N THR A 25 1.37 -12.99 14.79
CA THR A 25 0.72 -14.12 14.10
C THR A 25 1.61 -14.63 12.97
N PRO A 26 1.45 -15.88 12.51
CA PRO A 26 2.20 -16.37 11.36
C PRO A 26 1.84 -15.59 10.08
N THR A 27 2.84 -15.36 9.24
CA THR A 27 2.66 -14.75 7.90
C THR A 27 2.20 -15.77 6.88
N ASP A 28 2.77 -16.97 6.94
CA ASP A 28 2.62 -18.02 5.90
C ASP A 28 1.39 -18.91 6.20
N VAL A 29 0.22 -18.28 6.17
CA VAL A 29 -1.09 -18.93 6.35
C VAL A 29 -2.13 -18.22 5.50
N GLU A 30 -3.14 -18.96 5.03
CA GLU A 30 -4.25 -18.40 4.27
C GLU A 30 -5.01 -17.33 5.08
N PRO A 31 -5.62 -16.33 4.43
CA PRO A 31 -6.38 -15.27 5.10
C PRO A 31 -7.49 -15.80 6.02
N GLU A 32 -8.14 -16.91 5.65
CA GLU A 32 -9.21 -17.57 6.40
C GLU A 32 -8.72 -18.46 7.54
N ASP A 33 -7.41 -18.74 7.61
CA ASP A 33 -6.83 -19.54 8.71
C ASP A 33 -7.12 -18.83 10.05
N PRO A 34 -7.60 -19.56 11.08
CA PRO A 34 -7.88 -18.97 12.39
C PRO A 34 -6.65 -18.36 13.08
N ARG A 35 -5.44 -18.65 12.62
CA ARG A 35 -4.18 -18.06 13.08
C ARG A 35 -3.77 -16.81 12.31
N SER A 36 -4.40 -16.53 11.17
CA SER A 36 -4.09 -15.34 10.37
C SER A 36 -4.34 -14.07 11.17
N TYR A 37 -3.60 -13.00 10.88
CA TYR A 37 -3.81 -11.73 11.56
C TYR A 37 -5.21 -11.14 11.29
N TYR A 38 -5.84 -11.46 10.18
CA TYR A 38 -7.22 -11.08 9.86
C TYR A 38 -8.22 -11.75 10.80
N SER A 39 -8.14 -13.09 10.93
CA SER A 39 -9.02 -13.89 11.78
C SER A 39 -8.82 -13.61 13.26
N VAL A 40 -7.55 -13.46 13.70
CA VAL A 40 -7.21 -13.10 15.08
C VAL A 40 -7.70 -11.69 15.42
N SER A 41 -7.58 -10.72 14.51
CA SER A 41 -8.05 -9.35 14.73
C SER A 41 -9.56 -9.31 14.92
N ARG A 42 -10.30 -10.00 14.07
CA ARG A 42 -11.77 -10.08 14.14
C ARG A 42 -12.20 -10.70 15.46
N ARG A 43 -11.64 -11.86 15.80
CA ARG A 43 -11.96 -12.58 17.05
C ARG A 43 -11.70 -11.73 18.28
N ILE A 44 -10.53 -11.08 18.39
CA ILE A 44 -10.21 -10.23 19.54
C ILE A 44 -11.19 -9.05 19.65
N ALA A 45 -11.61 -8.46 18.53
CA ALA A 45 -12.59 -7.38 18.55
C ALA A 45 -13.96 -7.87 19.02
N GLU A 46 -14.40 -9.04 18.57
CA GLU A 46 -15.67 -9.65 18.97
C GLU A 46 -15.70 -10.06 20.45
N GLU A 47 -14.58 -10.57 20.98
CA GLU A 47 -14.45 -11.02 22.36
C GLU A 47 -14.18 -9.89 23.37
N THR A 48 -13.83 -8.68 22.90
CA THR A 48 -13.46 -7.55 23.76
C THR A 48 -14.62 -6.56 23.88
N PRO A 49 -15.21 -6.35 25.07
CA PRO A 49 -16.27 -5.38 25.27
C PRO A 49 -15.82 -3.96 24.88
N ASN A 50 -16.70 -3.24 24.18
CA ASN A 50 -16.46 -1.87 23.68
C ASN A 50 -15.27 -1.73 22.73
N ALA A 51 -14.79 -2.83 22.10
CA ALA A 51 -13.79 -2.76 21.07
C ALA A 51 -14.38 -2.19 19.77
N PHE A 52 -13.54 -1.46 19.02
CA PHE A 52 -13.83 -1.04 17.67
C PHE A 52 -12.82 -1.65 16.71
N TYR A 53 -13.29 -2.45 15.76
CA TYR A 53 -12.45 -3.02 14.70
C TYR A 53 -12.42 -2.07 13.50
N ALA A 54 -11.31 -1.37 13.30
CA ALA A 54 -11.17 -0.39 12.21
C ALA A 54 -11.28 -1.01 10.81
N ASN A 55 -10.89 -2.28 10.67
CA ASN A 55 -11.00 -3.08 9.43
C ASN A 55 -10.57 -2.31 8.17
N GLN A 56 -9.30 -1.88 8.13
CA GLN A 56 -8.77 -1.00 7.07
C GLN A 56 -8.92 -1.54 5.65
N TYR A 57 -9.12 -2.84 5.48
CA TYR A 57 -9.28 -3.49 4.17
C TYR A 57 -10.69 -3.38 3.59
N HIS A 58 -11.70 -3.15 4.45
CA HIS A 58 -13.10 -3.13 4.04
C HIS A 58 -13.86 -1.89 4.54
N ASN A 59 -13.23 -1.05 5.35
CA ASN A 59 -13.85 0.17 5.85
C ASN A 59 -13.79 1.27 4.79
N PRO A 60 -14.93 1.75 4.27
CA PRO A 60 -14.98 2.79 3.24
C PRO A 60 -14.40 4.13 3.72
N SER A 61 -14.29 4.34 5.03
CA SER A 61 -13.63 5.53 5.58
C SER A 61 -12.15 5.63 5.19
N ASN A 62 -11.50 4.50 4.85
CA ASN A 62 -10.12 4.48 4.40
C ASN A 62 -9.95 5.29 3.10
N PRO A 63 -10.51 4.89 1.94
CA PRO A 63 -10.39 5.70 0.71
C PRO A 63 -11.07 7.06 0.83
N GLU A 64 -12.18 7.17 1.56
CA GLU A 64 -12.89 8.45 1.73
C GLU A 64 -12.05 9.49 2.47
N THR A 65 -11.26 9.09 3.45
CA THR A 65 -10.32 9.99 4.13
C THR A 65 -9.28 10.54 3.15
N HIS A 66 -8.68 9.70 2.32
CA HIS A 66 -7.71 10.14 1.31
C HIS A 66 -8.35 11.05 0.24
N TYR A 67 -9.60 10.77 -0.13
CA TYR A 67 -10.34 11.65 -1.03
C TYR A 67 -10.57 13.05 -0.42
N LYS A 68 -10.88 13.12 0.89
CA LYS A 68 -11.18 14.39 1.58
C LYS A 68 -9.94 15.16 2.05
N THR A 69 -8.80 14.50 2.19
CA THR A 69 -7.60 15.11 2.78
C THR A 69 -6.39 15.02 1.86
N THR A 70 -5.87 13.84 1.60
CA THR A 70 -4.62 13.63 0.85
C THR A 70 -4.72 14.14 -0.60
N GLY A 71 -5.83 13.85 -1.29
CA GLY A 71 -6.06 14.33 -2.65
C GLY A 71 -6.08 15.85 -2.75
N PRO A 72 -6.93 16.56 -1.96
CA PRO A 72 -6.93 18.01 -1.89
C PRO A 72 -5.57 18.63 -1.56
N GLU A 73 -4.88 18.07 -0.58
CA GLU A 73 -3.57 18.56 -0.13
C GLU A 73 -2.50 18.45 -1.24
N ILE A 74 -2.43 17.31 -1.93
CA ILE A 74 -1.54 17.14 -3.09
C ILE A 74 -1.88 18.16 -4.18
N TRP A 75 -3.17 18.31 -4.50
CA TRP A 75 -3.62 19.24 -5.52
C TRP A 75 -3.24 20.69 -5.21
N GLU A 76 -3.45 21.11 -3.97
CA GLU A 76 -3.13 22.46 -3.52
C GLU A 76 -1.61 22.71 -3.52
N GLN A 77 -0.83 21.80 -2.95
CA GLN A 77 0.63 21.94 -2.84
C GLN A 77 1.33 21.92 -4.20
N THR A 78 0.82 21.17 -5.15
CA THR A 78 1.39 21.07 -6.50
C THR A 78 0.75 22.06 -7.49
N GLN A 79 -0.34 22.75 -7.10
CA GLN A 79 -1.15 23.58 -7.98
C GLN A 79 -1.67 22.81 -9.23
N GLY A 80 -1.79 21.49 -9.12
CA GLY A 80 -2.17 20.61 -10.22
C GLY A 80 -1.12 20.45 -11.31
N ASP A 81 0.10 20.96 -11.11
CA ASP A 81 1.20 20.90 -12.07
C ASP A 81 1.96 19.55 -11.97
N PHE A 82 1.28 18.48 -12.35
CA PHE A 82 1.84 17.14 -12.51
C PHE A 82 0.97 16.30 -13.46
N ASP A 83 1.59 15.33 -14.13
CA ASP A 83 0.91 14.48 -15.11
C ASP A 83 0.63 13.07 -14.57
N VAL A 84 1.37 12.63 -13.56
CA VAL A 84 1.32 11.25 -13.06
C VAL A 84 1.31 11.25 -11.54
N PHE A 85 0.35 10.51 -10.97
CA PHE A 85 0.32 10.16 -9.55
C PHE A 85 0.75 8.71 -9.38
N VAL A 86 1.78 8.46 -8.57
CA VAL A 86 2.31 7.11 -8.32
C VAL A 86 2.15 6.74 -6.84
N ALA A 87 1.58 5.59 -6.55
CA ALA A 87 1.42 5.11 -5.18
C ALA A 87 1.60 3.60 -5.06
N GLY A 88 2.23 3.16 -3.96
CA GLY A 88 2.24 1.75 -3.58
C GLY A 88 0.83 1.27 -3.20
N MET A 89 0.48 0.07 -3.59
CA MET A 89 -0.82 -0.54 -3.33
C MET A 89 -0.72 -1.53 -2.17
N GLY A 90 -1.29 -1.19 -1.01
CA GLY A 90 -1.59 -2.09 0.09
C GLY A 90 -3.11 -2.24 0.19
N THR A 91 -3.77 -1.70 1.21
CA THR A 91 -5.25 -1.72 1.30
C THR A 91 -5.96 -1.06 0.11
N GLY A 92 -5.25 -0.33 -0.72
CA GLY A 92 -5.80 0.42 -1.84
C GLY A 92 -6.43 1.78 -1.47
N GLY A 93 -6.58 2.08 -0.18
CA GLY A 93 -7.26 3.29 0.26
C GLY A 93 -6.64 4.58 -0.26
N THR A 94 -5.31 4.68 -0.20
CA THR A 94 -4.57 5.87 -0.67
C THR A 94 -4.74 6.08 -2.17
N ILE A 95 -4.45 5.05 -2.98
CA ILE A 95 -4.52 5.18 -4.44
C ILE A 95 -5.95 5.40 -4.93
N THR A 96 -6.92 4.71 -4.33
CA THR A 96 -8.34 4.85 -4.65
C THR A 96 -8.85 6.25 -4.32
N GLY A 97 -8.69 6.68 -3.06
CA GLY A 97 -9.26 7.96 -2.62
C GLY A 97 -8.55 9.16 -3.25
N THR A 98 -7.22 9.16 -3.25
CA THR A 98 -6.43 10.23 -3.86
C THR A 98 -6.60 10.24 -5.38
N GLY A 99 -6.47 9.07 -6.03
CA GLY A 99 -6.63 8.95 -7.49
C GLY A 99 -8.00 9.42 -7.96
N ARG A 100 -9.07 9.06 -7.25
CA ARG A 100 -10.42 9.56 -7.52
C ARG A 100 -10.46 11.09 -7.48
N TYR A 101 -10.01 11.71 -6.41
CA TYR A 101 -10.04 13.16 -6.27
C TYR A 101 -9.23 13.86 -7.37
N LEU A 102 -8.03 13.38 -7.64
CA LEU A 102 -7.15 13.99 -8.64
C LEU A 102 -7.70 13.83 -10.06
N LYS A 103 -8.29 12.68 -10.40
CA LYS A 103 -8.94 12.47 -11.71
C LYS A 103 -10.20 13.32 -11.88
N GLU A 104 -10.94 13.64 -10.82
CA GLU A 104 -12.06 14.59 -10.88
C GLU A 104 -11.57 16.01 -11.19
N LYS A 105 -10.34 16.39 -10.80
CA LYS A 105 -9.73 17.68 -11.09
C LYS A 105 -9.00 17.72 -12.43
N LYS A 106 -8.32 16.64 -12.80
CA LYS A 106 -7.50 16.51 -14.01
C LYS A 106 -7.74 15.13 -14.62
N PRO A 107 -8.80 14.95 -15.44
CA PRO A 107 -9.18 13.62 -15.97
C PRO A 107 -8.09 12.94 -16.79
N GLU A 108 -7.20 13.69 -17.43
CA GLU A 108 -6.09 13.19 -18.21
C GLU A 108 -4.88 12.73 -17.36
N MET A 109 -4.88 13.00 -16.06
CA MET A 109 -3.83 12.56 -15.15
C MET A 109 -3.77 11.02 -15.07
N ILE A 110 -2.56 10.50 -15.12
CA ILE A 110 -2.32 9.06 -15.06
C ILE A 110 -2.07 8.65 -13.60
N THR A 111 -2.79 7.65 -13.14
CA THR A 111 -2.56 7.02 -11.83
C THR A 111 -1.84 5.69 -12.00
N VAL A 112 -0.68 5.56 -11.39
CA VAL A 112 0.16 4.37 -11.45
C VAL A 112 0.23 3.69 -10.09
N GLY A 113 -0.24 2.45 -10.03
CA GLY A 113 -0.07 1.58 -8.87
C GLY A 113 1.29 0.90 -8.87
N VAL A 114 1.91 0.75 -7.70
CA VAL A 114 3.14 -0.02 -7.55
C VAL A 114 2.87 -1.24 -6.70
N ASP A 115 3.23 -2.41 -7.24
CA ASP A 115 2.94 -3.71 -6.67
C ASP A 115 4.22 -4.56 -6.54
N PRO A 116 4.48 -5.22 -5.39
CA PRO A 116 5.65 -6.08 -5.28
C PRO A 116 5.46 -7.39 -6.03
N VAL A 117 6.55 -7.95 -6.54
CA VAL A 117 6.56 -9.32 -7.07
C VAL A 117 6.17 -10.28 -5.96
N GLY A 118 5.13 -11.06 -6.18
CA GLY A 118 4.52 -11.97 -5.19
C GLY A 118 3.13 -11.55 -4.75
N SER A 119 2.76 -10.29 -4.91
CA SER A 119 1.37 -9.81 -4.72
C SER A 119 0.50 -10.15 -5.93
N LEU A 120 -0.81 -10.20 -5.72
CA LEU A 120 -1.78 -10.52 -6.78
C LEU A 120 -2.25 -9.33 -7.62
N TYR A 121 -2.00 -8.08 -7.20
CA TYR A 121 -2.62 -6.91 -7.85
C TYR A 121 -2.22 -6.71 -9.30
N TYR A 122 -0.96 -6.89 -9.64
CA TYR A 122 -0.49 -6.72 -11.01
C TYR A 122 -1.16 -7.70 -11.96
N ASP A 123 -1.18 -8.98 -11.60
CA ASP A 123 -1.77 -10.02 -12.44
C ASP A 123 -3.29 -9.84 -12.54
N TYR A 124 -3.95 -9.48 -11.44
CA TYR A 124 -5.37 -9.15 -11.45
C TYR A 124 -5.67 -7.94 -12.35
N PHE A 125 -4.91 -6.86 -12.24
CA PHE A 125 -5.08 -5.67 -13.07
C PHE A 125 -4.93 -5.98 -14.56
N LYS A 126 -3.93 -6.81 -14.93
CA LYS A 126 -3.66 -7.15 -16.33
C LYS A 126 -4.62 -8.19 -16.92
N THR A 127 -5.15 -9.09 -16.10
CA THR A 127 -5.90 -10.26 -16.61
C THR A 127 -7.34 -10.38 -16.11
N GLY A 128 -7.69 -9.66 -15.06
CA GLY A 128 -8.97 -9.81 -14.35
C GLY A 128 -9.09 -11.09 -13.53
N LYS A 129 -7.99 -11.87 -13.40
CA LYS A 129 -7.99 -13.16 -12.70
C LYS A 129 -7.11 -13.10 -11.46
N LEU A 130 -7.62 -13.69 -10.37
CA LEU A 130 -6.82 -13.92 -9.18
C LEU A 130 -5.76 -14.97 -9.46
N THR A 131 -4.54 -14.69 -9.04
CA THR A 131 -3.39 -15.61 -9.05
C THR A 131 -3.01 -15.99 -7.63
N GLU A 132 -2.18 -16.98 -7.47
CA GLU A 132 -1.61 -17.33 -6.17
C GLU A 132 -0.57 -16.28 -5.76
N ALA A 133 -0.71 -15.75 -4.55
CA ALA A 133 0.28 -14.84 -3.98
C ALA A 133 1.47 -15.64 -3.41
N HIS A 134 2.64 -15.03 -3.43
CA HIS A 134 3.88 -15.61 -2.92
C HIS A 134 4.56 -14.65 -1.95
N SER A 135 5.32 -15.19 -0.99
CA SER A 135 6.03 -14.38 -0.01
C SER A 135 7.02 -13.40 -0.64
N TYR A 136 7.03 -12.17 -0.16
CA TYR A 136 7.98 -11.09 -0.48
C TYR A 136 8.35 -10.35 0.82
N LYS A 137 9.44 -9.58 0.80
CA LYS A 137 10.02 -8.95 2.01
C LYS A 137 9.60 -7.51 2.23
N VAL A 138 9.24 -6.79 1.17
CA VAL A 138 8.78 -5.40 1.33
C VAL A 138 7.49 -5.38 2.15
N GLU A 139 7.40 -4.44 3.10
CA GLU A 139 6.27 -4.31 4.00
C GLU A 139 5.39 -3.12 3.60
N GLY A 140 4.07 -3.25 3.85
CA GLY A 140 3.11 -2.16 3.72
C GLY A 140 2.54 -1.94 2.32
N ILE A 141 2.94 -2.76 1.35
CA ILE A 141 2.37 -2.83 0.01
C ILE A 141 2.23 -4.28 -0.44
N GLY A 142 1.36 -4.51 -1.42
CA GLY A 142 1.01 -5.84 -1.92
C GLY A 142 0.02 -6.57 -1.02
N GLU A 143 -0.79 -7.44 -1.62
CA GLU A 143 -1.80 -8.24 -0.92
C GLU A 143 -1.94 -9.63 -1.54
N ASP A 144 -2.53 -10.54 -0.78
CA ASP A 144 -2.88 -11.91 -1.14
C ASP A 144 -4.38 -12.10 -1.40
N PHE A 145 -5.18 -11.04 -1.29
CA PHE A 145 -6.60 -10.96 -1.63
C PHE A 145 -6.95 -9.56 -2.15
N LEU A 146 -8.21 -9.35 -2.58
CA LEU A 146 -8.69 -8.04 -3.03
C LEU A 146 -9.47 -7.34 -1.92
N PRO A 147 -8.91 -6.30 -1.29
CA PRO A 147 -9.64 -5.46 -0.36
C PRO A 147 -10.77 -4.70 -1.06
N SER A 148 -11.92 -4.54 -0.41
CA SER A 148 -13.01 -3.73 -0.97
C SER A 148 -12.73 -2.22 -0.98
N THR A 149 -11.65 -1.78 -0.33
CA THR A 149 -11.14 -0.41 -0.36
C THR A 149 -10.27 -0.11 -1.58
N MET A 150 -9.91 -1.14 -2.37
CA MET A 150 -9.18 -1.01 -3.64
C MET A 150 -10.18 -0.89 -4.79
N ASN A 151 -10.11 0.21 -5.55
CA ASN A 151 -10.90 0.39 -6.77
C ASN A 151 -9.98 0.67 -7.97
N PHE A 152 -9.90 -0.30 -8.88
CA PHE A 152 -9.06 -0.22 -10.09
C PHE A 152 -9.59 0.75 -11.15
N GLU A 153 -10.82 1.26 -11.04
CA GLU A 153 -11.33 2.30 -11.96
C GLU A 153 -10.48 3.58 -11.95
N TYR A 154 -9.79 3.83 -10.83
CA TYR A 154 -8.92 5.00 -10.68
C TYR A 154 -7.44 4.71 -10.95
N VAL A 155 -7.10 3.51 -11.45
CA VAL A 155 -5.73 3.07 -11.74
C VAL A 155 -5.57 2.83 -13.23
N ASP A 156 -4.65 3.54 -13.87
CA ASP A 156 -4.41 3.44 -15.32
C ASP A 156 -3.31 2.42 -15.66
N GLU A 157 -2.34 2.24 -14.75
CA GLU A 157 -1.24 1.31 -14.95
C GLU A 157 -0.76 0.74 -13.61
N VAL A 158 -0.20 -0.46 -13.64
CA VAL A 158 0.44 -1.09 -12.48
C VAL A 158 1.86 -1.50 -12.83
N ILE A 159 2.82 -1.06 -12.05
CA ILE A 159 4.25 -1.38 -12.19
C ILE A 159 4.68 -2.35 -11.12
N ARG A 160 5.29 -3.45 -11.53
CA ARG A 160 5.83 -4.47 -10.63
C ARG A 160 7.26 -4.15 -10.21
N VAL A 161 7.56 -4.28 -8.91
CA VAL A 161 8.88 -4.05 -8.33
C VAL A 161 9.32 -5.27 -7.52
N THR A 162 10.61 -5.55 -7.52
CA THR A 162 11.22 -6.61 -6.70
C THR A 162 11.64 -6.06 -5.34
N ASP A 163 11.78 -6.92 -4.33
CA ASP A 163 12.32 -6.55 -3.02
C ASP A 163 13.65 -5.79 -3.12
N LYS A 164 14.55 -6.27 -4.00
CA LYS A 164 15.86 -5.65 -4.20
C LYS A 164 15.74 -4.21 -4.70
N GLU A 165 14.89 -3.96 -5.67
CA GLU A 165 14.64 -2.60 -6.19
C GLU A 165 14.09 -1.68 -5.11
N CYS A 166 13.16 -2.17 -4.28
CA CYS A 166 12.57 -1.42 -3.17
C CYS A 166 13.63 -1.00 -2.14
N PHE A 167 14.46 -1.96 -1.69
CA PHE A 167 15.49 -1.70 -0.69
C PHE A 167 16.63 -0.83 -1.23
N ASP A 168 17.07 -1.07 -2.46
CA ASP A 168 18.14 -0.27 -3.07
C ASP A 168 17.68 1.17 -3.31
N MET A 169 16.44 1.37 -3.75
CA MET A 169 15.90 2.72 -3.94
C MET A 169 15.73 3.46 -2.61
N ALA A 170 15.24 2.80 -1.54
CA ALA A 170 15.19 3.41 -0.22
C ALA A 170 16.57 3.89 0.25
N ARG A 171 17.63 3.08 0.06
CA ARG A 171 19.01 3.47 0.38
C ARG A 171 19.51 4.62 -0.50
N ARG A 172 19.15 4.64 -1.78
CA ARG A 172 19.51 5.74 -2.70
C ARG A 172 18.86 7.05 -2.26
N LEU A 173 17.57 7.05 -1.87
CA LEU A 173 16.87 8.22 -1.35
C LEU A 173 17.57 8.81 -0.12
N VAL A 174 17.99 7.94 0.81
CA VAL A 174 18.78 8.42 1.97
C VAL A 174 20.10 9.05 1.56
N ARG A 175 20.85 8.41 0.67
CA ARG A 175 22.21 8.83 0.33
C ARG A 175 22.28 10.06 -0.59
N HIS A 176 21.34 10.18 -1.51
CA HIS A 176 21.41 11.22 -2.55
C HIS A 176 20.47 12.39 -2.27
N GLU A 177 19.30 12.11 -1.63
CA GLU A 177 18.29 13.13 -1.37
C GLU A 177 18.15 13.50 0.12
N GLY A 178 18.84 12.77 1.02
CA GLY A 178 18.73 12.99 2.46
C GLY A 178 17.36 12.58 3.05
N VAL A 179 16.55 11.85 2.31
CA VAL A 179 15.20 11.43 2.72
C VAL A 179 15.26 10.06 3.38
N LEU A 180 15.16 10.02 4.71
CA LEU A 180 15.06 8.77 5.47
C LEU A 180 13.65 8.20 5.35
N CYS A 181 13.52 7.10 4.65
CA CYS A 181 12.23 6.46 4.38
C CYS A 181 12.30 4.93 4.44
N GLY A 182 11.13 4.28 4.52
CA GLY A 182 11.01 2.83 4.52
C GLY A 182 11.09 2.22 3.11
N GLN A 183 11.15 0.89 3.06
CA GLN A 183 11.24 0.15 1.81
C GLN A 183 10.02 0.34 0.89
N SER A 184 8.82 0.58 1.42
CA SER A 184 7.63 0.86 0.62
C SER A 184 7.68 2.21 -0.08
N CYS A 185 8.35 3.22 0.53
CA CYS A 185 8.65 4.47 -0.16
C CYS A 185 9.65 4.24 -1.31
N GLY A 186 10.69 3.41 -1.05
CA GLY A 186 11.62 2.98 -2.10
C GLY A 186 10.90 2.26 -3.23
N ALA A 187 9.91 1.43 -2.93
CA ALA A 187 9.07 0.77 -3.94
C ALA A 187 8.33 1.78 -4.81
N SER A 188 7.64 2.75 -4.19
CA SER A 188 6.88 3.77 -4.93
C SER A 188 7.78 4.59 -5.86
N VAL A 189 8.96 5.00 -5.39
CA VAL A 189 9.92 5.75 -6.22
C VAL A 189 10.53 4.85 -7.31
N ALA A 190 10.86 3.58 -7.02
CA ALA A 190 11.36 2.65 -8.04
C ALA A 190 10.32 2.41 -9.14
N GLY A 191 9.04 2.28 -8.77
CA GLY A 191 7.93 2.19 -9.71
C GLY A 191 7.78 3.45 -10.56
N ALA A 192 7.90 4.63 -9.96
CA ALA A 192 7.84 5.91 -10.66
C ALA A 192 8.98 6.04 -11.69
N VAL A 193 10.22 5.67 -11.32
CA VAL A 193 11.37 5.66 -12.23
C VAL A 193 11.14 4.71 -13.41
N LYS A 194 10.73 3.48 -13.13
CA LYS A 194 10.40 2.50 -14.20
C LYS A 194 9.33 3.05 -15.16
N TYR A 195 8.28 3.64 -14.60
CA TYR A 195 7.22 4.20 -15.43
C TYR A 195 7.72 5.35 -16.30
N ALA A 196 8.52 6.27 -15.74
CA ALA A 196 9.11 7.38 -16.48
C ALA A 196 10.03 6.89 -17.61
N GLU A 197 10.84 5.86 -17.37
CA GLU A 197 11.68 5.22 -18.38
C GLU A 197 10.84 4.59 -19.50
N MET A 198 9.74 3.90 -19.17
CA MET A 198 8.81 3.34 -20.15
C MET A 198 8.17 4.43 -21.04
N MET A 199 7.93 5.61 -20.48
CA MET A 199 7.42 6.77 -21.22
C MET A 199 8.51 7.51 -22.03
N GLY A 200 9.75 7.01 -22.02
CA GLY A 200 10.90 7.65 -22.70
C GLY A 200 11.34 8.97 -22.07
N ARG A 201 10.92 9.26 -20.86
CA ARG A 201 11.37 10.44 -20.11
C ARG A 201 12.64 10.07 -19.34
N LYS A 202 13.73 10.79 -19.58
CA LYS A 202 14.93 10.72 -18.74
C LYS A 202 14.64 11.46 -17.44
N MET A 203 14.78 10.76 -16.33
CA MET A 203 14.80 11.37 -15.01
C MET A 203 16.21 11.86 -14.67
#